data_70a93ec298d19e555d4047309847656c
#
_entry.id   70a93ec298d19e555d4047309847656c
#
_cell.length_a   1.000
_cell.length_b   1.000
_cell.length_c   1.000
_cell.angle_alpha   90.00
_cell.angle_beta   90.00
_cell.angle_gamma   90.00
#
_symmetry.space_group_name_H-M   'P 1'
#
loop_
_entity.id
_entity.type
_entity.pdbx_description
1 polymer ?
#
loop_
_entity_poly.entity_id
_entity_poly.type
_entity_poly.pdbx_seq_one_letter_code
_entity_poly.pdbx_strand_id
1 'polypeptide(L)'
;MEITIIYGTETGNSESLAQDARAKLTKLGHQAKVVDMEGMTVEQLKNAGTLLVITSTWGDGEPPTNAEALHQELKDSSEDLSEVSYAVFALGDEFYENFCQAGKDFDSFLERLKAQRLLPVVLS
;
A
#
# COMPACT_ATOMS: atom_id res chain seq x y z
N MET A 1 -3.15 -18.51 -4.22
CA MET A 1 -3.19 -17.11 -4.67
C MET A 1 -1.85 -16.44 -4.34
N GLU A 2 -1.31 -15.69 -5.27
CA GLU A 2 -0.11 -14.90 -5.04
C GLU A 2 -0.49 -13.50 -4.62
N ILE A 3 0.08 -13.03 -3.51
CA ILE A 3 -0.21 -11.72 -2.94
C ILE A 3 1.11 -10.96 -2.79
N THR A 4 1.18 -9.76 -3.33
CA THR A 4 2.33 -8.87 -3.14
C THR A 4 1.98 -7.85 -2.07
N ILE A 5 2.76 -7.84 -0.99
CA ILE A 5 2.58 -6.88 0.11
C ILE A 5 3.65 -5.82 -0.03
N ILE A 6 3.23 -4.58 -0.24
CA ILE A 6 4.17 -3.45 -0.30
C ILE A 6 3.98 -2.57 0.93
N TYR A 7 5.07 -2.03 1.45
CA TYR A 7 4.99 -1.22 2.66
C TYR A 7 5.74 0.10 2.53
N GLY A 8 5.17 1.13 3.19
CA GLY A 8 5.81 2.43 3.36
C GLY A 8 5.92 2.74 4.85
N THR A 9 7.11 3.06 5.34
CA THR A 9 7.35 3.24 6.76
C THR A 9 8.46 4.25 7.05
N GLU A 10 8.34 4.99 8.16
CA GLU A 10 9.43 5.80 8.72
C GLU A 10 10.07 5.10 9.91
N THR A 11 9.27 4.39 10.71
CA THR A 11 9.72 3.83 11.99
C THR A 11 9.81 2.31 12.00
N GLY A 12 9.48 1.66 10.88
CA GLY A 12 9.49 0.20 10.80
C GLY A 12 8.17 -0.48 11.18
N ASN A 13 7.17 0.27 11.63
CA ASN A 13 5.89 -0.32 12.05
C ASN A 13 5.15 -0.99 10.89
N SER A 14 5.10 -0.33 9.73
CA SER A 14 4.44 -0.90 8.54
C SER A 14 5.18 -2.13 8.04
N GLU A 15 6.52 -2.14 8.14
CA GLU A 15 7.32 -3.30 7.76
C GLU A 15 7.02 -4.50 8.67
N SER A 16 6.96 -4.28 9.99
CA SER A 16 6.60 -5.33 10.94
C SER A 16 5.22 -5.91 10.65
N LEU A 17 4.25 -5.04 10.38
CA LEU A 17 2.90 -5.47 10.06
C LEU A 17 2.86 -6.26 8.74
N ALA A 18 3.65 -5.82 7.75
CA ALA A 18 3.75 -6.52 6.48
C ALA A 18 4.32 -7.94 6.66
N GLN A 19 5.33 -8.11 7.50
CA GLN A 19 5.90 -9.43 7.79
C GLN A 19 4.89 -10.32 8.51
N ASP A 20 4.14 -9.76 9.46
CA ASP A 20 3.09 -10.50 10.16
C ASP A 20 1.98 -10.93 9.19
N ALA A 21 1.58 -10.06 8.29
CA ALA A 21 0.58 -10.38 7.28
C ALA A 21 1.06 -11.51 6.35
N ARG A 22 2.32 -11.44 5.92
CA ARG A 22 2.93 -12.48 5.10
C ARG A 22 2.89 -13.83 5.81
N ALA A 23 3.26 -13.87 7.08
CA ALA A 23 3.26 -15.11 7.85
C ALA A 23 1.86 -15.71 7.93
N LYS A 24 0.85 -14.89 8.19
CA LYS A 24 -0.54 -15.33 8.27
C LYS A 24 -1.06 -15.85 6.94
N LEU A 25 -0.78 -15.14 5.85
CA LEU A 25 -1.23 -15.54 4.52
C LEU A 25 -0.56 -16.84 4.08
N THR A 26 0.72 -17.01 4.37
CA THR A 26 1.45 -18.24 4.07
C THR A 26 0.84 -19.41 4.84
N LYS A 27 0.47 -19.21 6.10
CA LYS A 27 -0.17 -20.24 6.94
C LYS A 27 -1.53 -20.65 6.37
N LEU A 28 -2.23 -19.73 5.69
CA LEU A 28 -3.53 -20.01 5.07
C LEU A 28 -3.39 -20.63 3.66
N GLY A 29 -2.18 -20.91 3.21
CA GLY A 29 -1.94 -21.56 1.93
C GLY A 29 -1.70 -20.62 0.76
N HIS A 30 -1.57 -19.31 0.99
CA HIS A 30 -1.28 -18.34 -0.05
C HIS A 30 0.23 -18.12 -0.18
N GLN A 31 0.65 -17.69 -1.36
CA GLN A 31 2.02 -17.26 -1.58
C GLN A 31 2.08 -15.74 -1.42
N ALA A 32 2.77 -15.28 -0.42
CA ALA A 32 2.89 -13.85 -0.14
C ALA A 32 4.34 -13.43 -0.13
N LYS A 33 4.64 -12.29 -0.73
CA LYS A 33 5.97 -11.68 -0.69
C LYS A 33 5.86 -10.25 -0.19
N VAL A 34 6.87 -9.81 0.56
CA VAL A 34 6.95 -8.47 1.12
C VAL A 34 7.97 -7.67 0.34
N VAL A 35 7.59 -6.49 -0.14
CA VAL A 35 8.45 -5.63 -0.94
C VAL A 35 8.41 -4.21 -0.39
N ASP A 36 9.60 -3.61 -0.22
CA ASP A 36 9.73 -2.21 0.15
C ASP A 36 9.23 -1.34 -1.01
N MET A 37 8.51 -0.26 -0.70
CA MET A 37 8.03 0.66 -1.73
C MET A 37 9.15 1.45 -2.40
N GLU A 38 10.31 1.55 -1.78
CA GLU A 38 11.44 2.26 -2.37
C GLU A 38 11.89 1.57 -3.65
N GLY A 39 11.96 2.34 -4.74
CA GLY A 39 12.33 1.81 -6.03
C GLY A 39 11.21 1.10 -6.79
N MET A 40 10.01 0.99 -6.22
CA MET A 40 8.88 0.43 -6.94
C MET A 40 8.32 1.38 -7.98
N THR A 41 7.82 0.82 -9.07
CA THR A 41 7.19 1.59 -10.16
C THR A 41 5.75 1.16 -10.35
N VAL A 42 4.97 2.01 -11.00
CA VAL A 42 3.57 1.69 -11.35
C VAL A 42 3.51 0.46 -12.26
N GLU A 43 4.49 0.28 -13.15
CA GLU A 43 4.56 -0.89 -14.00
C GLU A 43 4.70 -2.18 -13.18
N GLN A 44 5.47 -2.16 -12.12
CA GLN A 44 5.59 -3.31 -11.21
C GLN A 44 4.27 -3.60 -10.51
N LEU A 45 3.52 -2.58 -10.13
CA LEU A 45 2.20 -2.75 -9.53
C LEU A 45 1.22 -3.36 -10.54
N LYS A 46 1.29 -2.95 -11.78
CA LYS A 46 0.43 -3.47 -12.85
C LYS A 46 0.55 -4.98 -12.99
N ASN A 47 1.73 -5.52 -12.73
CA ASN A 47 2.00 -6.95 -12.83
C ASN A 47 1.83 -7.71 -11.51
N ALA A 48 1.40 -7.04 -10.45
CA ALA A 48 1.31 -7.66 -9.12
C ALA A 48 0.13 -8.60 -8.93
N GLY A 49 -0.94 -8.44 -9.71
CA GLY A 49 -2.16 -9.23 -9.55
C GLY A 49 -2.95 -8.81 -8.31
N THR A 50 -2.68 -9.46 -7.18
CA THR A 50 -3.28 -9.08 -5.90
C THR A 50 -2.27 -8.32 -5.06
N LEU A 51 -2.66 -7.13 -4.62
CA LEU A 51 -1.78 -6.18 -3.95
C LEU A 51 -2.33 -5.82 -2.56
N LEU A 52 -1.48 -5.91 -1.56
CA LEU A 52 -1.78 -5.42 -0.21
C LEU A 52 -0.85 -4.25 0.08
N VAL A 53 -1.41 -3.07 0.30
CA VAL A 53 -0.65 -1.86 0.60
C VAL A 53 -0.73 -1.59 2.09
N ILE A 54 0.42 -1.50 2.74
CA ILE A 54 0.51 -1.16 4.16
C ILE A 54 1.41 0.05 4.28
N THR A 55 0.87 1.18 4.70
CA THR A 55 1.64 2.42 4.79
C THR A 55 1.27 3.23 6.02
N SER A 56 2.28 3.88 6.60
CA SER A 56 2.06 4.87 7.65
C SER A 56 1.94 6.26 7.03
N THR A 57 1.50 7.21 7.83
CA THR A 57 1.45 8.63 7.48
C THR A 57 2.48 9.36 8.33
N TRP A 58 3.22 10.25 7.71
CA TRP A 58 4.29 11.01 8.36
C TRP A 58 3.92 12.49 8.42
N GLY A 59 4.30 13.15 9.50
CA GLY A 59 4.09 14.60 9.65
C GLY A 59 2.64 15.02 9.43
N ASP A 60 2.42 15.98 8.56
CA ASP A 60 1.10 16.58 8.29
C ASP A 60 0.31 15.85 7.20
N GLY A 61 0.48 14.55 7.09
CA GLY A 61 -0.25 13.75 6.10
C GLY A 61 0.61 13.29 4.94
N GLU A 62 1.92 13.41 5.09
CA GLU A 62 2.86 13.02 4.04
C GLU A 62 3.11 11.52 4.02
N PRO A 63 3.45 10.93 2.85
CA PRO A 63 3.85 9.53 2.81
C PRO A 63 5.22 9.36 3.46
N PRO A 64 5.52 8.16 3.99
CA PRO A 64 6.87 7.87 4.48
C PRO A 64 7.92 8.05 3.40
N THR A 65 9.17 8.29 3.80
CA THR A 65 10.27 8.54 2.87
C THR A 65 10.41 7.45 1.81
N ASN A 66 10.29 6.17 2.21
CA ASN A 66 10.42 5.07 1.25
C ASN A 66 9.21 4.93 0.32
N ALA A 67 8.13 5.65 0.57
CA ALA A 67 6.92 5.62 -0.25
C ALA A 67 6.77 6.85 -1.14
N GLU A 68 7.58 7.89 -0.93
CA GLU A 68 7.43 9.16 -1.65
C GLU A 68 7.43 9.02 -3.17
N ALA A 69 8.40 8.29 -3.71
CA ALA A 69 8.54 8.15 -5.16
C ALA A 69 7.34 7.44 -5.76
N LEU A 70 6.90 6.35 -5.15
CA LEU A 70 5.75 5.59 -5.63
C LEU A 70 4.46 6.40 -5.49
N HIS A 71 4.29 7.10 -4.38
CA HIS A 71 3.14 7.98 -4.15
C HIS A 71 3.04 9.03 -5.25
N GLN A 72 4.15 9.69 -5.58
CA GLN A 72 4.18 10.71 -6.62
C GLN A 72 3.94 10.13 -8.01
N GLU A 73 4.53 8.98 -8.30
CA GLU A 73 4.35 8.30 -9.58
C GLU A 73 2.88 7.90 -9.79
N LEU A 74 2.23 7.34 -8.77
CA LEU A 74 0.81 7.00 -8.84
C LEU A 74 -0.07 8.23 -9.01
N LYS A 75 0.27 9.32 -8.34
CA LYS A 75 -0.47 10.57 -8.44
C LYS A 75 -0.47 11.10 -9.87
N ASP A 76 0.65 10.98 -10.57
CA ASP A 76 0.82 11.50 -11.92
C ASP A 76 0.51 10.48 -13.02
N SER A 77 0.25 9.22 -12.67
CA SER A 77 0.08 8.15 -13.64
C SER A 77 -1.32 8.14 -14.26
N SER A 78 -1.38 7.64 -15.49
CA SER A 78 -2.64 7.34 -16.18
C SER A 78 -2.69 5.88 -16.64
N GLU A 79 -1.83 5.02 -16.08
CA GLU A 79 -1.82 3.60 -16.40
C GLU A 79 -3.13 2.93 -16.01
N ASP A 80 -3.53 1.93 -16.77
CA ASP A 80 -4.72 1.12 -16.50
C ASP A 80 -4.34 -0.04 -15.58
N LEU A 81 -4.84 -0.04 -14.34
CA LEU A 81 -4.59 -1.07 -13.35
C LEU A 81 -5.81 -1.97 -13.14
N SER A 82 -6.68 -2.09 -14.14
CA SER A 82 -7.93 -2.86 -14.02
C SER A 82 -7.72 -4.34 -13.72
N GLU A 83 -6.54 -4.89 -13.97
CA GLU A 83 -6.22 -6.28 -13.65
C GLU A 83 -5.66 -6.46 -12.25
N VAL A 84 -5.48 -5.36 -11.51
CA VAL A 84 -4.96 -5.38 -10.14
C VAL A 84 -6.12 -5.34 -9.15
N SER A 85 -6.10 -6.26 -8.18
CA SER A 85 -7.00 -6.23 -7.03
C SER A 85 -6.20 -5.81 -5.82
N TYR A 86 -6.76 -4.94 -4.98
CA TYR A 86 -5.98 -4.38 -3.88
C TYR A 86 -6.77 -4.19 -2.59
N ALA A 87 -6.04 -4.11 -1.50
CA ALA A 87 -6.54 -3.65 -0.20
C ALA A 87 -5.48 -2.74 0.41
N VAL A 88 -5.90 -1.75 1.18
CA VAL A 88 -5.00 -0.78 1.82
C VAL A 88 -5.18 -0.81 3.33
N PHE A 89 -4.10 -0.99 4.06
CA PHE A 89 -4.04 -0.80 5.51
C PHE A 89 -3.26 0.48 5.77
N ALA A 90 -3.95 1.47 6.32
CA ALA A 90 -3.38 2.78 6.58
C ALA A 90 -3.12 2.93 8.08
N LEU A 91 -1.87 3.20 8.43
CA LEU A 91 -1.44 3.44 9.81
C LEU A 91 -1.23 4.93 10.02
N GLY A 92 -1.58 5.42 11.18
CA GLY A 92 -1.38 6.82 11.52
C GLY A 92 -1.74 7.08 12.97
N ASP A 93 -1.57 8.33 13.39
CA ASP A 93 -1.94 8.78 14.73
C ASP A 93 -3.25 9.57 14.61
N GLU A 94 -4.31 9.13 15.26
CA GLU A 94 -5.62 9.76 15.20
C GLU A 94 -5.66 11.17 15.79
N PHE A 95 -4.62 11.56 16.53
CA PHE A 95 -4.50 12.91 17.07
C PHE A 95 -3.98 13.91 16.03
N TYR A 96 -3.47 13.45 14.90
CA TYR A 96 -3.02 14.33 13.82
C TYR A 96 -4.17 14.66 12.87
N GLU A 97 -4.15 15.88 12.35
CA GLU A 97 -5.21 16.37 11.46
C GLU A 97 -5.40 15.49 10.22
N ASN A 98 -4.30 15.02 9.65
CA ASN A 98 -4.34 14.20 8.42
C ASN A 98 -4.15 12.72 8.74
N PHE A 99 -4.91 12.22 9.70
CA PHE A 99 -4.88 10.82 10.14
C PHE A 99 -5.00 9.86 8.94
N CYS A 100 -4.01 8.97 8.80
CA CYS A 100 -3.96 7.95 7.75
C CYS A 100 -4.02 8.49 6.31
N GLN A 101 -3.64 9.76 6.11
CA GLN A 101 -3.78 10.41 4.81
C GLN A 101 -3.00 9.69 3.70
N ALA A 102 -1.77 9.22 3.97
CA ALA A 102 -0.98 8.52 2.95
C ALA A 102 -1.69 7.26 2.44
N GLY A 103 -2.27 6.47 3.35
CA GLY A 103 -3.04 5.29 2.96
C GLY A 103 -4.28 5.64 2.15
N LYS A 104 -4.98 6.68 2.57
CA LYS A 104 -6.16 7.17 1.83
C LYS A 104 -5.77 7.63 0.43
N ASP A 105 -4.60 8.26 0.29
CA ASP A 105 -4.08 8.69 -1.02
C ASP A 105 -3.83 7.48 -1.92
N PHE A 106 -3.16 6.44 -1.42
CA PHE A 106 -2.92 5.24 -2.21
C PHE A 106 -4.24 4.59 -2.65
N ASP A 107 -5.21 4.50 -1.76
CA ASP A 107 -6.53 3.96 -2.08
C ASP A 107 -7.19 4.77 -3.21
N SER A 108 -7.18 6.09 -3.11
CA SER A 108 -7.72 6.99 -4.13
C SER A 108 -7.02 6.85 -5.47
N PHE A 109 -5.70 6.80 -5.47
CA PHE A 109 -4.92 6.68 -6.70
C PHE A 109 -5.19 5.36 -7.40
N LEU A 110 -5.23 4.28 -6.66
CA LEU A 110 -5.49 2.95 -7.23
C LEU A 110 -6.90 2.85 -7.79
N GLU A 111 -7.88 3.41 -7.09
CA GLU A 111 -9.26 3.46 -7.58
C GLU A 111 -9.35 4.27 -8.87
N ARG A 112 -8.71 5.43 -8.93
CA ARG A 112 -8.70 6.29 -10.11
C ARG A 112 -8.07 5.56 -11.31
N LEU A 113 -7.08 4.72 -11.07
CA LEU A 113 -6.41 3.93 -12.12
C LEU A 113 -7.14 2.63 -12.44
N LYS A 114 -8.37 2.47 -11.92
CA LYS A 114 -9.29 1.36 -12.20
C LYS A 114 -8.94 0.04 -11.52
N ALA A 115 -8.01 0.03 -10.58
CA ALA A 115 -7.74 -1.17 -9.78
C ALA A 115 -9.00 -1.55 -8.98
N GLN A 116 -9.18 -2.84 -8.73
CA GLN A 116 -10.35 -3.35 -8.04
C GLN A 116 -10.11 -3.42 -6.54
N ARG A 117 -10.89 -2.61 -5.80
CA ARG A 117 -10.80 -2.62 -4.32
C ARG A 117 -11.44 -3.89 -3.78
N LEU A 118 -10.68 -4.65 -3.01
CA LEU A 118 -11.18 -5.88 -2.39
C LEU A 118 -11.98 -5.61 -1.12
N LEU A 119 -11.59 -4.60 -0.36
CA LEU A 119 -12.30 -4.17 0.83
C LEU A 119 -12.02 -2.69 1.08
N PRO A 120 -12.87 -2.01 1.89
CA PRO A 120 -12.63 -0.62 2.23
C PRO A 120 -11.28 -0.44 2.91
N VAL A 121 -10.69 0.76 2.78
CA VAL A 121 -9.41 1.06 3.42
C VAL A 121 -9.54 0.85 4.93
N VAL A 122 -8.58 0.11 5.51
CA VAL A 122 -8.54 -0.14 6.96
C VAL A 122 -7.67 0.94 7.59
N LEU A 123 -8.26 1.68 8.53
CA LEU A 123 -7.57 2.76 9.26
C LEU A 123 -7.19 2.26 10.65
N SER A 124 -5.95 2.50 11.03
CA SER A 124 -5.45 2.03 12.32
C SER A 124 -4.56 3.06 13.01
#